data_f6b0a9d860324929fd6416180b1300bc
#
_entry.id   f6b0a9d860324929fd6416180b1300bc
#
_cell.length_a   1.000
_cell.length_b   1.000
_cell.length_c   1.000
_cell.angle_alpha   90.00
_cell.angle_beta   90.00
_cell.angle_gamma   90.00
#
_symmetry.space_group_name_H-M   'P 1'
#
loop_
_entity.id
_entity.type
_entity.pdbx_description
1 polymer ?
#
loop_
_entity_poly.entity_id
_entity_poly.type
_entity_poly.pdbx_seq_one_letter_code
_entity_poly.pdbx_strand_id
1 'polypeptide(L)'
;MRKIIFIIALLPFLSCANSNENSIPKLAYAVENQNSIKAIDHQKWHVLLQKYVTDKGNVDYKGFKKDVKALQVYLDELAANVPQKSWSRNAILAYWINAYNAYTVKLILDNYPLKSIKDIKDPWGRKLFTLGTKKYSLEEIEHEILRKMNEPRIHFAINCASFSCPNLSNQAYTEAKLESQLEAGAKAFVNDKTKNTITANSIEISKIFDWFSGDFKTKGTVIDYLNQYSAVKINKNAKVKYKEYNWSLND
;
A
#
# COMPACT_ATOMS: atom_id res chain seq x y z
N MET A 1 0.38 -33.94 72.49
CA MET A 1 -0.52 -34.00 73.64
C MET A 1 -1.58 -32.93 73.51
N ARG A 2 -2.82 -33.32 73.79
CA ARG A 2 -4.10 -32.60 73.80
C ARG A 2 -4.71 -32.36 72.43
N LYS A 3 -5.58 -33.20 71.92
CA LYS A 3 -6.94 -33.67 72.28
C LYS A 3 -7.95 -32.54 72.40
N ILE A 4 -8.94 -32.63 71.49
CA ILE A 4 -10.41 -32.76 71.76
C ILE A 4 -11.09 -31.39 71.67
N ILE A 5 -12.27 -31.16 71.09
CA ILE A 5 -13.57 -31.90 70.99
C ILE A 5 -14.44 -31.34 69.87
N PHE A 6 -15.21 -32.19 69.23
CA PHE A 6 -16.39 -31.97 68.44
C PHE A 6 -17.52 -31.31 69.22
N ILE A 7 -18.30 -30.45 68.57
CA ILE A 7 -19.73 -30.31 68.86
C ILE A 7 -20.50 -30.18 67.56
N ILE A 8 -21.36 -31.17 67.34
CA ILE A 8 -22.40 -31.16 66.31
C ILE A 8 -23.67 -30.64 67.02
N ALA A 9 -24.39 -29.75 66.37
CA ALA A 9 -25.74 -29.43 66.71
C ALA A 9 -26.60 -29.37 65.46
N LEU A 10 -27.60 -30.30 65.44
CA LEU A 10 -28.61 -30.50 64.40
C LEU A 10 -29.86 -29.65 64.70
N LEU A 11 -30.40 -29.07 63.60
CA LEU A 11 -31.83 -28.90 63.21
C LEU A 11 -32.75 -27.99 64.05
N PRO A 12 -33.88 -27.45 63.48
CA PRO A 12 -34.71 -28.01 62.41
C PRO A 12 -35.20 -27.09 61.30
N PHE A 13 -35.76 -27.73 60.29
CA PHE A 13 -36.62 -27.26 59.23
C PHE A 13 -37.82 -26.42 59.67
N LEU A 14 -38.11 -25.32 59.00
CA LEU A 14 -39.49 -24.91 58.72
C LEU A 14 -39.61 -24.34 57.33
N SER A 15 -40.43 -24.97 56.54
CA SER A 15 -40.92 -24.58 55.24
C SER A 15 -41.94 -23.47 55.38
N CYS A 16 -41.86 -22.45 54.51
CA CYS A 16 -43.03 -21.75 53.98
C CYS A 16 -42.67 -21.11 52.66
N ALA A 17 -43.38 -21.55 51.64
CA ALA A 17 -43.43 -20.95 50.33
C ALA A 17 -44.03 -19.56 50.38
N ASN A 18 -43.51 -18.63 49.65
CA ASN A 18 -44.33 -17.72 48.83
C ASN A 18 -43.55 -17.09 47.70
N SER A 19 -44.11 -17.22 46.56
CA SER A 19 -43.76 -16.64 45.27
C SER A 19 -43.72 -15.10 45.30
N ASN A 20 -42.64 -14.55 44.77
CA ASN A 20 -42.72 -13.30 44.01
C ASN A 20 -41.54 -13.22 43.03
N GLU A 21 -41.84 -13.47 41.77
CA GLU A 21 -40.97 -13.16 40.67
C GLU A 21 -40.74 -11.66 40.60
N ASN A 22 -39.60 -11.22 41.06
CA ASN A 22 -39.06 -9.91 40.63
C ASN A 22 -37.99 -10.19 39.57
N SER A 23 -38.43 -10.13 38.33
CA SER A 23 -37.59 -10.08 37.14
C SER A 23 -36.57 -8.96 37.26
N ILE A 24 -35.33 -9.33 37.50
CA ILE A 24 -34.18 -8.44 37.29
C ILE A 24 -34.15 -8.15 35.79
N PRO A 25 -34.25 -6.88 35.34
CA PRO A 25 -34.07 -6.60 33.93
C PRO A 25 -32.64 -7.02 33.56
N LYS A 26 -32.52 -8.02 32.67
CA LYS A 26 -31.29 -8.25 31.94
C LYS A 26 -30.93 -6.91 31.31
N LEU A 27 -29.93 -6.26 31.85
CA LEU A 27 -29.21 -5.21 31.11
C LEU A 27 -28.76 -5.87 29.83
N ALA A 28 -29.48 -5.60 28.74
CA ALA A 28 -29.01 -5.83 27.41
C ALA A 28 -27.77 -4.93 27.28
N TYR A 29 -26.59 -5.52 27.39
CA TYR A 29 -25.38 -4.90 26.89
C TYR A 29 -25.69 -4.56 25.44
N ALA A 30 -25.92 -3.29 25.19
CA ALA A 30 -25.88 -2.77 23.84
C ALA A 30 -24.53 -3.21 23.29
N VAL A 31 -24.56 -4.16 22.37
CA VAL A 31 -23.45 -4.41 21.48
C VAL A 31 -23.28 -3.05 20.79
N GLU A 32 -22.33 -2.26 21.25
CA GLU A 32 -21.83 -1.12 20.48
C GLU A 32 -21.49 -1.72 19.12
N ASN A 33 -22.31 -1.37 18.15
CA ASN A 33 -21.99 -1.53 16.76
C ASN A 33 -20.68 -0.78 16.57
N GLN A 34 -19.56 -1.49 16.74
CA GLN A 34 -18.29 -1.07 16.21
C GLN A 34 -18.53 -1.03 14.69
N ASN A 35 -19.02 0.11 14.21
CA ASN A 35 -18.90 0.49 12.82
C ASN A 35 -17.40 0.44 12.52
N SER A 36 -16.91 -0.74 12.10
CA SER A 36 -15.58 -0.87 11.54
C SER A 36 -15.56 0.09 10.36
N ILE A 37 -14.86 1.21 10.51
CA ILE A 37 -14.71 2.20 9.45
C ILE A 37 -14.10 1.44 8.28
N LYS A 38 -14.93 1.17 7.28
CA LYS A 38 -14.53 0.42 6.08
C LYS A 38 -13.41 1.18 5.39
N ALA A 39 -12.43 0.45 4.90
CA ALA A 39 -11.39 1.04 4.07
C ALA A 39 -12.00 1.72 2.84
N ILE A 40 -11.35 2.79 2.38
CA ILE A 40 -11.80 3.56 1.22
C ILE A 40 -11.93 2.67 -0.02
N ASP A 41 -12.98 2.91 -0.79
CA ASP A 41 -13.15 2.37 -2.13
C ASP A 41 -12.36 3.23 -3.13
N HIS A 42 -11.39 2.65 -3.81
CA HIS A 42 -10.55 3.36 -4.78
C HIS A 42 -11.18 3.43 -6.19
N GLN A 43 -12.48 3.24 -6.33
CA GLN A 43 -13.16 3.17 -7.63
C GLN A 43 -13.04 4.47 -8.45
N LYS A 44 -13.08 5.64 -7.81
CA LYS A 44 -12.91 6.93 -8.52
C LYS A 44 -11.52 7.03 -9.17
N TRP A 45 -10.49 6.58 -8.46
CA TRP A 45 -9.13 6.51 -9.00
C TRP A 45 -9.01 5.48 -10.11
N HIS A 46 -9.62 4.30 -9.93
CA HIS A 46 -9.64 3.25 -10.93
C HIS A 46 -10.22 3.73 -12.27
N VAL A 47 -11.33 4.45 -12.25
CA VAL A 47 -11.97 5.01 -13.47
C VAL A 47 -11.02 5.99 -14.18
N LEU A 48 -10.33 6.85 -13.44
CA LEU A 48 -9.37 7.79 -14.03
C LEU A 48 -8.16 7.07 -14.62
N LEU A 49 -7.63 6.06 -13.94
CA LEU A 49 -6.55 5.23 -14.46
C LEU A 49 -6.95 4.51 -15.74
N GLN A 50 -8.12 3.89 -15.79
CA GLN A 50 -8.64 3.23 -17.00
C GLN A 50 -8.77 4.19 -18.18
N LYS A 51 -9.09 5.46 -17.93
CA LYS A 51 -9.29 6.46 -18.97
C LYS A 51 -7.98 7.03 -19.52
N TYR A 52 -6.96 7.19 -18.68
CA TYR A 52 -5.77 7.98 -19.00
C TYR A 52 -4.46 7.21 -18.95
N VAL A 53 -4.48 5.95 -18.54
CA VAL A 53 -3.27 5.11 -18.45
C VAL A 53 -3.44 3.90 -19.36
N THR A 54 -2.50 3.72 -20.27
CA THR A 54 -2.48 2.57 -21.18
C THR A 54 -2.09 1.29 -20.44
N ASP A 55 -2.32 0.12 -21.05
CA ASP A 55 -1.85 -1.18 -20.52
C ASP A 55 -0.33 -1.24 -20.37
N LYS A 56 0.41 -0.38 -21.07
CA LYS A 56 1.87 -0.25 -20.96
C LYS A 56 2.30 0.77 -19.92
N GLY A 57 1.37 1.38 -19.19
CA GLY A 57 1.65 2.35 -18.14
C GLY A 57 1.99 3.76 -18.60
N ASN A 58 1.83 4.07 -19.90
CA ASN A 58 1.96 5.42 -20.39
C ASN A 58 0.75 6.24 -19.97
N VAL A 59 0.97 7.52 -19.60
CA VAL A 59 -0.05 8.42 -19.05
C VAL A 59 -0.37 9.53 -20.03
N ASP A 60 -1.61 9.64 -20.49
CA ASP A 60 -2.09 10.82 -21.22
C ASP A 60 -2.30 12.00 -20.25
N TYR A 61 -1.22 12.67 -19.85
CA TYR A 61 -1.31 13.83 -18.94
C TYR A 61 -2.11 14.97 -19.53
N LYS A 62 -2.04 15.19 -20.85
CA LYS A 62 -2.83 16.23 -21.54
C LYS A 62 -4.33 15.95 -21.45
N GLY A 63 -4.74 14.71 -21.69
CA GLY A 63 -6.11 14.26 -21.52
C GLY A 63 -6.54 14.30 -20.04
N PHE A 64 -5.71 13.80 -19.15
CA PHE A 64 -5.96 13.74 -17.71
C PHE A 64 -6.22 15.14 -17.11
N LYS A 65 -5.53 16.17 -17.62
CA LYS A 65 -5.73 17.56 -17.17
C LYS A 65 -7.17 18.05 -17.34
N LYS A 66 -7.93 17.47 -18.26
CA LYS A 66 -9.36 17.81 -18.47
C LYS A 66 -10.24 17.35 -17.30
N ASP A 67 -9.83 16.27 -16.61
CA ASP A 67 -10.56 15.68 -15.48
C ASP A 67 -9.86 15.94 -14.12
N VAL A 68 -9.05 16.99 -14.03
CA VAL A 68 -8.34 17.33 -12.78
C VAL A 68 -9.30 17.53 -11.60
N LYS A 69 -10.54 17.99 -11.86
CA LYS A 69 -11.56 18.11 -10.81
C LYS A 69 -12.00 16.74 -10.30
N ALA A 70 -12.13 15.73 -11.15
CA ALA A 70 -12.48 14.37 -10.73
C ALA A 70 -11.32 13.74 -9.93
N LEU A 71 -10.07 14.01 -10.32
CA LEU A 71 -8.91 13.63 -9.51
C LEU A 71 -8.95 14.31 -8.14
N GLN A 72 -9.26 15.61 -8.08
CA GLN A 72 -9.34 16.32 -6.80
C GLN A 72 -10.39 15.71 -5.86
N VAL A 73 -11.57 15.32 -6.37
CA VAL A 73 -12.58 14.62 -5.57
C VAL A 73 -12.03 13.34 -4.93
N TYR A 74 -11.23 12.57 -5.68
CA TYR A 74 -10.58 11.38 -5.12
C TYR A 74 -9.51 11.73 -4.09
N LEU A 75 -8.71 12.77 -4.32
CA LEU A 75 -7.71 13.23 -3.34
C LEU A 75 -8.35 13.74 -2.05
N ASP A 76 -9.48 14.44 -2.15
CA ASP A 76 -10.25 14.89 -0.98
C ASP A 76 -10.82 13.68 -0.21
N GLU A 77 -11.24 12.64 -0.90
CA GLU A 77 -11.71 11.40 -0.29
C GLU A 77 -10.56 10.66 0.45
N LEU A 78 -9.37 10.60 -0.15
CA LEU A 78 -8.16 10.11 0.54
C LEU A 78 -7.88 10.94 1.80
N ALA A 79 -7.94 12.27 1.69
CA ALA A 79 -7.65 13.16 2.80
C ALA A 79 -8.64 13.00 3.96
N ALA A 80 -9.90 12.73 3.67
CA ALA A 80 -10.95 12.53 4.67
C ALA A 80 -10.91 11.13 5.33
N ASN A 81 -10.36 10.12 4.66
CA ASN A 81 -10.42 8.72 5.07
C ASN A 81 -9.01 8.11 5.19
N VAL A 82 -8.21 8.61 6.12
CA VAL A 82 -6.87 8.08 6.38
C VAL A 82 -6.90 6.71 7.03
N PRO A 83 -5.88 5.87 6.83
CA PRO A 83 -5.81 4.53 7.41
C PRO A 83 -6.05 4.51 8.92
N GLN A 84 -6.87 3.59 9.38
CA GLN A 84 -7.21 3.36 10.77
C GLN A 84 -6.55 2.07 11.27
N LYS A 85 -6.36 1.95 12.60
CA LYS A 85 -5.80 0.72 13.22
C LYS A 85 -6.64 -0.53 12.96
N SER A 86 -7.92 -0.36 12.67
CA SER A 86 -8.86 -1.44 12.33
C SER A 86 -8.73 -1.95 10.90
N TRP A 87 -8.03 -1.22 10.02
CA TRP A 87 -7.85 -1.65 8.63
C TRP A 87 -6.85 -2.79 8.55
N SER A 88 -7.07 -3.69 7.60
CA SER A 88 -6.09 -4.73 7.30
C SER A 88 -4.79 -4.14 6.75
N ARG A 89 -3.70 -4.89 6.86
CA ARG A 89 -2.42 -4.52 6.26
C ARG A 89 -2.55 -4.25 4.76
N ASN A 90 -3.33 -5.06 4.06
CA ASN A 90 -3.54 -4.92 2.62
C ASN A 90 -4.33 -3.65 2.26
N ALA A 91 -5.34 -3.31 3.04
CA ALA A 91 -6.07 -2.05 2.87
C ALA A 91 -5.14 -0.83 3.07
N ILE A 92 -4.29 -0.87 4.09
CA ILE A 92 -3.32 0.20 4.38
C ILE A 92 -2.29 0.34 3.25
N LEU A 93 -1.73 -0.77 2.76
CA LEU A 93 -0.80 -0.76 1.62
C LEU A 93 -1.47 -0.21 0.35
N ALA A 94 -2.66 -0.70 0.02
CA ALA A 94 -3.41 -0.23 -1.15
C ALA A 94 -3.68 1.28 -1.06
N TYR A 95 -4.08 1.78 0.10
CA TYR A 95 -4.29 3.20 0.33
C TYR A 95 -3.02 4.02 0.03
N TRP A 96 -1.87 3.66 0.62
CA TRP A 96 -0.65 4.45 0.48
C TRP A 96 -0.04 4.36 -0.92
N ILE A 97 -0.13 3.21 -1.60
CA ILE A 97 0.29 3.06 -3.00
C ILE A 97 -0.57 3.97 -3.89
N ASN A 98 -1.90 3.92 -3.76
CA ASN A 98 -2.78 4.76 -4.54
C ASN A 98 -2.60 6.25 -4.22
N ALA A 99 -2.41 6.62 -2.95
CA ALA A 99 -2.13 7.99 -2.55
C ALA A 99 -0.84 8.51 -3.21
N TYR A 100 0.27 7.76 -3.12
CA TYR A 100 1.52 8.13 -3.78
C TYR A 100 1.32 8.37 -5.28
N ASN A 101 0.69 7.43 -5.97
CA ASN A 101 0.48 7.50 -7.42
C ASN A 101 -0.45 8.67 -7.80
N ALA A 102 -1.56 8.85 -7.09
CA ALA A 102 -2.52 9.92 -7.39
C ALA A 102 -1.92 11.32 -7.13
N TYR A 103 -1.16 11.49 -6.04
CA TYR A 103 -0.48 12.74 -5.76
C TYR A 103 0.70 13.00 -6.70
N THR A 104 1.39 11.96 -7.16
CA THR A 104 2.41 12.09 -8.22
C THR A 104 1.77 12.57 -9.52
N VAL A 105 0.67 11.96 -9.96
CA VAL A 105 -0.06 12.43 -11.15
C VAL A 105 -0.54 13.87 -10.96
N LYS A 106 -1.12 14.20 -9.78
CA LYS A 106 -1.55 15.59 -9.49
C LYS A 106 -0.40 16.57 -9.58
N LEU A 107 0.77 16.23 -9.03
CA LEU A 107 1.97 17.07 -9.09
C LEU A 107 2.40 17.34 -10.54
N ILE A 108 2.38 16.32 -11.40
CA ILE A 108 2.66 16.49 -12.83
C ILE A 108 1.61 17.39 -13.48
N LEU A 109 0.32 17.15 -13.26
CA LEU A 109 -0.77 17.94 -13.88
C LEU A 109 -0.72 19.40 -13.48
N ASP A 110 -0.33 19.72 -12.26
CA ASP A 110 -0.19 21.10 -11.75
C ASP A 110 0.96 21.86 -12.43
N ASN A 111 1.97 21.15 -12.93
CA ASN A 111 3.14 21.71 -13.56
C ASN A 111 3.21 21.45 -15.07
N TYR A 112 2.20 20.77 -15.63
CA TYR A 112 2.20 20.39 -17.05
C TYR A 112 1.96 21.61 -17.97
N PRO A 113 2.69 21.76 -19.10
CA PRO A 113 3.64 20.81 -19.68
C PRO A 113 5.06 20.90 -19.10
N LEU A 114 5.69 19.74 -18.94
CA LEU A 114 7.10 19.59 -18.53
C LEU A 114 7.67 18.31 -19.18
N LYS A 115 8.99 18.19 -19.22
CA LYS A 115 9.67 17.02 -19.83
C LYS A 115 10.06 15.96 -18.81
N SER A 116 10.13 16.33 -17.54
CA SER A 116 10.58 15.45 -16.44
C SER A 116 10.02 15.93 -15.12
N ILE A 117 9.71 15.02 -14.20
CA ILE A 117 9.39 15.37 -12.81
C ILE A 117 10.53 16.19 -12.16
N LYS A 118 11.76 16.01 -12.63
CA LYS A 118 12.94 16.76 -12.14
C LYS A 118 12.93 18.24 -12.53
N ASP A 119 12.08 18.66 -13.46
CA ASP A 119 11.90 20.07 -13.79
C ASP A 119 11.15 20.81 -12.66
N ILE A 120 10.52 20.07 -11.75
CA ILE A 120 9.85 20.60 -10.57
C ILE A 120 10.86 20.71 -9.43
N LYS A 121 10.94 21.87 -8.78
CA LYS A 121 11.83 22.08 -7.64
C LYS A 121 11.41 21.19 -6.48
N ASP A 122 12.29 20.31 -6.04
CA ASP A 122 12.09 19.39 -4.92
C ASP A 122 10.75 18.64 -4.99
N PRO A 123 10.52 17.81 -6.01
CA PRO A 123 9.21 17.23 -6.26
C PRO A 123 8.82 16.15 -5.22
N TRP A 124 9.79 15.53 -4.57
CA TRP A 124 9.55 14.45 -3.60
C TRP A 124 9.53 14.93 -2.15
N GLY A 125 10.42 15.87 -1.77
CA GLY A 125 10.61 16.29 -0.37
C GLY A 125 9.59 17.32 0.12
N ARG A 126 8.98 18.12 -0.79
CA ARG A 126 8.01 19.13 -0.38
C ARG A 126 6.72 18.53 0.17
N LYS A 127 6.29 19.00 1.32
CA LYS A 127 4.99 18.63 1.93
C LYS A 127 3.85 19.33 1.21
N LEU A 128 3.41 18.75 0.10
CA LEU A 128 2.46 19.36 -0.83
C LEU A 128 0.99 19.06 -0.53
N PHE A 129 0.68 18.02 0.24
CA PHE A 129 -0.68 17.57 0.43
C PHE A 129 -0.96 17.18 1.88
N THR A 130 -2.21 17.31 2.29
CA THR A 130 -2.68 16.98 3.64
C THR A 130 -3.56 15.75 3.59
N LEU A 131 -3.26 14.76 4.45
CA LEU A 131 -4.08 13.58 4.68
C LEU A 131 -4.48 13.57 6.16
N GLY A 132 -5.77 13.58 6.45
CA GLY A 132 -6.25 13.86 7.80
C GLY A 132 -5.78 15.22 8.27
N THR A 133 -5.04 15.23 9.37
CA THR A 133 -4.50 16.48 9.98
C THR A 133 -3.02 16.71 9.66
N LYS A 134 -2.35 15.77 8.98
CA LYS A 134 -0.90 15.82 8.74
C LYS A 134 -0.58 16.16 7.29
N LYS A 135 0.44 17.00 7.08
CA LYS A 135 1.04 17.25 5.77
C LYS A 135 2.09 16.20 5.43
N TYR A 136 2.06 15.73 4.19
CA TYR A 136 2.95 14.70 3.67
C TYR A 136 3.69 15.19 2.42
N SER A 137 4.86 14.59 2.18
CA SER A 137 5.59 14.58 0.93
C SER A 137 5.52 13.19 0.30
N LEU A 138 5.85 13.08 -1.00
CA LEU A 138 5.99 11.79 -1.67
C LEU A 138 7.10 10.95 -1.00
N GLU A 139 8.22 11.59 -0.67
CA GLU A 139 9.35 10.97 0.03
C GLU A 139 8.93 10.37 1.38
N GLU A 140 8.12 11.09 2.18
CA GLU A 140 7.60 10.56 3.45
C GLU A 140 6.71 9.31 3.23
N ILE A 141 5.84 9.33 2.21
CA ILE A 141 4.98 8.16 1.92
C ILE A 141 5.85 6.97 1.53
N GLU A 142 6.85 7.16 0.68
CA GLU A 142 7.72 6.08 0.22
C GLU A 142 8.61 5.57 1.35
N HIS A 143 9.42 6.45 1.96
CA HIS A 143 10.48 6.03 2.87
C HIS A 143 10.03 5.78 4.31
N GLU A 144 9.09 6.59 4.82
CA GLU A 144 8.68 6.49 6.22
C GLU A 144 7.41 5.65 6.42
N ILE A 145 6.68 5.34 5.36
CA ILE A 145 5.46 4.53 5.45
C ILE A 145 5.61 3.23 4.67
N LEU A 146 5.62 3.29 3.34
CA LEU A 146 5.55 2.09 2.49
C LEU A 146 6.75 1.16 2.71
N ARG A 147 7.97 1.68 2.70
CA ARG A 147 9.18 0.87 2.94
C ARG A 147 9.22 0.27 4.34
N LYS A 148 8.67 0.95 5.35
CA LYS A 148 8.57 0.43 6.73
C LYS A 148 7.56 -0.72 6.86
N MET A 149 6.72 -0.93 5.86
CA MET A 149 5.80 -2.06 5.83
C MET A 149 6.45 -3.37 5.35
N ASN A 150 7.76 -3.38 5.06
CA ASN A 150 8.53 -4.58 4.68
C ASN A 150 7.90 -5.35 3.50
N GLU A 151 7.48 -4.64 2.46
CA GLU A 151 6.93 -5.18 1.23
C GLU A 151 7.74 -4.65 0.03
N PRO A 152 8.82 -5.31 -0.40
CA PRO A 152 9.68 -4.79 -1.45
C PRO A 152 8.99 -4.63 -2.82
N ARG A 153 7.87 -5.31 -3.05
CA ARG A 153 7.10 -5.16 -4.31
C ARG A 153 6.44 -3.79 -4.44
N ILE A 154 6.41 -2.96 -3.40
CA ILE A 154 5.95 -1.57 -3.49
C ILE A 154 6.76 -0.79 -4.53
N HIS A 155 8.04 -1.12 -4.68
CA HIS A 155 8.92 -0.49 -5.66
C HIS A 155 8.50 -0.75 -7.12
N PHE A 156 7.59 -1.69 -7.37
CA PHE A 156 6.99 -1.95 -8.70
C PHE A 156 5.54 -1.48 -8.79
N ALA A 157 5.01 -0.91 -7.70
CA ALA A 157 3.63 -0.44 -7.60
C ALA A 157 3.53 1.09 -7.56
N ILE A 158 4.55 1.78 -7.03
CA ILE A 158 4.61 3.24 -7.04
C ILE A 158 5.32 3.75 -8.30
N ASN A 159 4.81 4.85 -8.85
CA ASN A 159 5.31 5.45 -10.09
C ASN A 159 5.72 6.90 -9.88
N CYS A 160 6.96 7.22 -10.23
CA CYS A 160 7.52 8.58 -10.12
C CYS A 160 7.41 9.39 -11.42
N ALA A 161 6.45 9.07 -12.27
CA ALA A 161 6.19 9.75 -13.53
C ALA A 161 7.39 9.77 -14.52
N SER A 162 8.33 8.83 -14.41
CA SER A 162 9.47 8.75 -15.32
C SER A 162 9.43 7.49 -16.19
N PHE A 163 10.03 7.58 -17.39
CA PHE A 163 10.11 6.45 -18.33
C PHE A 163 10.75 5.21 -17.71
N SER A 164 11.81 5.35 -16.92
CA SER A 164 12.48 4.20 -16.28
C SER A 164 11.79 3.68 -15.02
N CYS A 165 10.76 4.37 -14.52
CA CYS A 165 9.92 3.89 -13.43
C CYS A 165 9.17 2.59 -13.81
N PRO A 166 8.75 1.79 -12.85
CA PRO A 166 7.70 0.79 -13.10
C PRO A 166 6.47 1.44 -13.70
N ASN A 167 5.79 0.72 -14.56
CA ASN A 167 4.60 1.21 -15.22
C ASN A 167 3.53 1.61 -14.20
N LEU A 168 2.91 2.78 -14.38
CA LEU A 168 1.71 3.10 -13.62
C LEU A 168 0.63 2.09 -13.98
N SER A 169 0.10 1.38 -13.00
CA SER A 169 -1.02 0.46 -13.23
C SER A 169 -2.25 1.24 -13.70
N ASN A 170 -2.92 0.77 -14.75
CA ASN A 170 -4.22 1.29 -15.15
C ASN A 170 -5.37 0.80 -14.24
N GLN A 171 -5.07 0.14 -13.13
CA GLN A 171 -6.02 -0.29 -12.12
C GLN A 171 -5.59 0.25 -10.76
N ALA A 172 -6.54 0.75 -9.97
CA ALA A 172 -6.28 1.07 -8.58
C ALA A 172 -5.93 -0.20 -7.78
N TYR A 173 -5.01 -0.08 -6.84
CA TYR A 173 -4.74 -1.14 -5.88
C TYR A 173 -5.91 -1.25 -4.91
N THR A 174 -6.32 -2.48 -4.61
CA THR A 174 -7.44 -2.74 -3.68
C THR A 174 -7.06 -3.80 -2.66
N GLU A 175 -7.65 -3.73 -1.48
CA GLU A 175 -7.42 -4.71 -0.42
C GLU A 175 -7.54 -6.15 -0.93
N ALA A 176 -8.63 -6.45 -1.64
CA ALA A 176 -8.94 -7.79 -2.10
C ALA A 176 -8.00 -8.34 -3.18
N LYS A 177 -7.38 -7.44 -3.97
CA LYS A 177 -6.52 -7.83 -5.11
C LYS A 177 -5.04 -7.51 -4.88
N LEU A 178 -4.69 -6.90 -3.75
CA LEU A 178 -3.34 -6.37 -3.52
C LEU A 178 -2.24 -7.38 -3.80
N GLU A 179 -2.35 -8.59 -3.26
CA GLU A 179 -1.35 -9.64 -3.44
C GLU A 179 -1.13 -9.97 -4.91
N SER A 180 -2.20 -10.22 -5.65
CA SER A 180 -2.13 -10.51 -7.08
C SER A 180 -1.62 -9.33 -7.90
N GLN A 181 -1.97 -8.10 -7.53
CA GLN A 181 -1.50 -6.88 -8.20
C GLN A 181 -0.01 -6.64 -7.98
N LEU A 182 0.49 -6.81 -6.75
CA LEU A 182 1.91 -6.69 -6.43
C LEU A 182 2.75 -7.78 -7.13
N GLU A 183 2.26 -9.02 -7.14
CA GLU A 183 2.89 -10.14 -7.81
C GLU A 183 2.97 -9.91 -9.33
N ALA A 184 1.88 -9.47 -9.94
CA ALA A 184 1.82 -9.15 -11.37
C ALA A 184 2.77 -7.98 -11.72
N GLY A 185 2.79 -6.93 -10.90
CA GLY A 185 3.69 -5.78 -11.08
C GLY A 185 5.17 -6.18 -11.02
N ALA A 186 5.54 -7.02 -10.04
CA ALA A 186 6.90 -7.52 -9.91
C ALA A 186 7.32 -8.36 -11.12
N LYS A 187 6.47 -9.30 -11.56
CA LYS A 187 6.72 -10.12 -12.77
C LYS A 187 6.82 -9.27 -14.02
N ALA A 188 5.90 -8.32 -14.20
CA ALA A 188 5.91 -7.43 -15.35
C ALA A 188 7.20 -6.60 -15.40
N PHE A 189 7.58 -5.95 -14.29
CA PHE A 189 8.76 -5.10 -14.25
C PHE A 189 10.07 -5.87 -14.45
N VAL A 190 10.24 -7.00 -13.76
CA VAL A 190 11.47 -7.81 -13.87
C VAL A 190 11.68 -8.31 -15.28
N ASN A 191 10.62 -8.69 -16.01
CA ASN A 191 10.69 -9.24 -17.36
C ASN A 191 10.54 -8.19 -18.47
N ASP A 192 10.36 -6.90 -18.13
CA ASP A 192 10.32 -5.83 -19.11
C ASP A 192 11.71 -5.57 -19.69
N LYS A 193 11.88 -5.92 -20.99
CA LYS A 193 13.16 -5.79 -21.70
C LYS A 193 13.61 -4.35 -21.86
N THR A 194 12.72 -3.38 -21.75
CA THR A 194 13.07 -1.95 -21.75
C THR A 194 13.72 -1.52 -20.43
N LYS A 195 13.37 -2.16 -19.33
CA LYS A 195 13.86 -1.90 -17.98
C LYS A 195 15.04 -2.80 -17.58
N ASN A 196 15.01 -4.06 -18.01
CA ASN A 196 15.99 -5.08 -17.59
C ASN A 196 16.42 -5.95 -18.77
N THR A 197 17.70 -6.27 -18.84
CA THR A 197 18.25 -7.26 -19.76
C THR A 197 18.79 -8.40 -18.92
N ILE A 198 18.10 -9.55 -18.92
CA ILE A 198 18.41 -10.68 -18.05
C ILE A 198 18.79 -11.89 -18.88
N THR A 199 20.00 -12.42 -18.62
CA THR A 199 20.48 -13.72 -19.12
C THR A 199 20.95 -14.57 -17.93
N ALA A 200 21.23 -15.85 -18.16
CA ALA A 200 21.70 -16.72 -17.09
C ALA A 200 23.04 -16.27 -16.45
N ASN A 201 23.94 -15.66 -17.21
CA ASN A 201 25.30 -15.34 -16.76
C ASN A 201 25.58 -13.84 -16.61
N SER A 202 24.67 -12.98 -17.07
CA SER A 202 24.83 -11.52 -17.01
C SER A 202 23.48 -10.85 -16.98
N ILE A 203 23.33 -9.86 -16.10
CA ILE A 203 22.14 -9.03 -16.00
C ILE A 203 22.53 -7.55 -16.03
N GLU A 204 21.74 -6.77 -16.77
CA GLU A 204 21.79 -5.32 -16.74
C GLU A 204 20.39 -4.83 -16.36
N ILE A 205 20.23 -4.39 -15.12
CA ILE A 205 18.94 -4.19 -14.47
C ILE A 205 18.71 -2.75 -14.09
N SER A 206 17.45 -2.40 -13.84
CA SER A 206 17.05 -1.04 -13.45
C SER A 206 17.83 -0.56 -12.23
N LYS A 207 18.12 0.74 -12.23
CA LYS A 207 18.76 1.46 -11.12
C LYS A 207 17.97 1.35 -9.79
N ILE A 208 16.68 1.04 -9.83
CA ILE A 208 15.84 0.79 -8.65
C ILE A 208 16.45 -0.32 -7.77
N PHE A 209 16.99 -1.38 -8.38
CA PHE A 209 17.63 -2.48 -7.64
C PHE A 209 18.94 -2.08 -6.94
N ASP A 210 19.57 -0.99 -7.38
CA ASP A 210 20.73 -0.39 -6.74
C ASP A 210 20.29 0.53 -5.58
N TRP A 211 19.43 1.50 -5.87
CA TRP A 211 18.98 2.50 -4.90
C TRP A 211 18.27 1.89 -3.69
N PHE A 212 17.45 0.88 -3.93
CA PHE A 212 16.67 0.19 -2.89
C PHE A 212 17.20 -1.21 -2.58
N SER A 213 18.50 -1.45 -2.81
CA SER A 213 19.10 -2.79 -2.67
C SER A 213 18.89 -3.41 -1.27
N GLY A 214 18.81 -2.60 -0.23
CA GLY A 214 18.52 -3.08 1.12
C GLY A 214 17.16 -3.76 1.26
N ASP A 215 16.14 -3.23 0.56
CA ASP A 215 14.78 -3.78 0.62
C ASP A 215 14.67 -5.12 -0.14
N PHE A 216 15.46 -5.29 -1.22
CA PHE A 216 15.49 -6.52 -2.01
C PHE A 216 16.39 -7.62 -1.43
N LYS A 217 17.31 -7.27 -0.53
CA LYS A 217 18.29 -8.22 0.05
C LYS A 217 17.88 -8.81 1.41
N THR A 218 16.67 -8.57 1.86
CA THR A 218 16.20 -9.03 3.18
C THR A 218 16.22 -10.56 3.35
N LYS A 219 16.12 -11.32 2.26
CA LYS A 219 16.11 -12.80 2.25
C LYS A 219 17.16 -13.40 1.30
N GLY A 220 18.24 -12.69 1.02
CA GLY A 220 19.29 -13.17 0.11
C GLY A 220 19.92 -12.05 -0.70
N THR A 221 20.40 -12.36 -1.89
CA THR A 221 20.96 -11.39 -2.85
C THR A 221 19.87 -10.78 -3.74
N VAL A 222 20.20 -9.71 -4.48
CA VAL A 222 19.32 -9.19 -5.55
C VAL A 222 19.03 -10.26 -6.61
N ILE A 223 19.99 -11.13 -6.92
CA ILE A 223 19.79 -12.26 -7.85
C ILE A 223 18.76 -13.24 -7.29
N ASP A 224 18.81 -13.56 -6.00
CA ASP A 224 17.83 -14.44 -5.36
C ASP A 224 16.42 -13.82 -5.41
N TYR A 225 16.32 -12.51 -5.22
CA TYR A 225 15.05 -11.80 -5.35
C TYR A 225 14.53 -11.81 -6.80
N LEU A 226 15.37 -11.47 -7.77
CA LEU A 226 15.01 -11.49 -9.19
C LEU A 226 14.57 -12.87 -9.66
N ASN A 227 15.21 -13.93 -9.20
CA ASN A 227 14.88 -15.31 -9.53
C ASN A 227 13.48 -15.76 -9.06
N GLN A 228 12.80 -15.00 -8.21
CA GLN A 228 11.40 -15.26 -7.85
C GLN A 228 10.43 -14.86 -8.97
N TYR A 229 10.82 -13.91 -9.83
CA TYR A 229 9.95 -13.28 -10.83
C TYR A 229 10.47 -13.44 -12.26
N SER A 230 11.76 -13.63 -12.45
CA SER A 230 12.39 -13.69 -13.75
C SER A 230 12.00 -14.96 -14.52
N ALA A 231 11.66 -14.79 -15.80
CA ALA A 231 11.44 -15.90 -16.73
C ALA A 231 12.73 -16.68 -17.06
N VAL A 232 13.90 -16.05 -16.84
CA VAL A 232 15.22 -16.66 -17.06
C VAL A 232 15.86 -16.93 -15.71
N LYS A 233 16.28 -18.18 -15.44
CA LYS A 233 17.05 -18.51 -14.24
C LYS A 233 18.43 -17.86 -14.30
N ILE A 234 18.71 -17.01 -13.33
CA ILE A 234 19.96 -16.25 -13.20
C ILE A 234 20.91 -17.07 -12.31
N ASN A 235 22.13 -17.31 -12.77
CA ASN A 235 23.16 -17.97 -12.00
C ASN A 235 23.65 -17.07 -10.85
N LYS A 236 23.99 -17.66 -9.70
CA LYS A 236 24.43 -16.91 -8.50
C LYS A 236 25.64 -16.00 -8.76
N ASN A 237 26.52 -16.39 -9.68
CA ASN A 237 27.72 -15.64 -10.04
C ASN A 237 27.52 -14.77 -11.32
N ALA A 238 26.30 -14.52 -11.75
CA ALA A 238 26.03 -13.68 -12.90
C ALA A 238 26.61 -12.27 -12.70
N LYS A 239 27.17 -11.70 -13.76
CA LYS A 239 27.65 -10.31 -13.74
C LYS A 239 26.47 -9.37 -13.64
N VAL A 240 26.49 -8.44 -12.66
CA VAL A 240 25.43 -7.46 -12.44
C VAL A 240 25.91 -6.09 -12.91
N LYS A 241 25.10 -5.43 -13.74
CA LYS A 241 25.23 -4.03 -14.13
C LYS A 241 23.90 -3.33 -13.92
N TYR A 242 23.93 -2.01 -13.79
CA TYR A 242 22.73 -1.18 -13.67
C TYR A 242 22.61 -0.27 -14.90
N LYS A 243 21.37 -0.22 -15.43
CA LYS A 243 21.06 0.67 -16.57
C LYS A 243 21.07 2.13 -16.14
N GLU A 244 21.35 3.02 -17.08
CA GLU A 244 21.09 4.45 -16.90
C GLU A 244 19.58 4.69 -16.70
N TYR A 245 19.24 5.65 -15.85
CA TYR A 245 17.85 5.94 -15.52
C TYR A 245 17.34 7.12 -16.36
N ASN A 246 16.37 6.86 -17.21
CA ASN A 246 15.73 7.87 -18.03
C ASN A 246 14.60 8.56 -17.25
N TRP A 247 14.78 9.84 -16.96
CA TRP A 247 13.85 10.67 -16.20
C TRP A 247 12.81 11.39 -17.08
N SER A 248 12.78 11.19 -18.40
CA SER A 248 11.70 11.70 -19.25
C SER A 248 10.35 11.24 -18.72
N LEU A 249 9.29 12.00 -18.92
CA LEU A 249 7.95 11.57 -18.55
C LEU A 249 7.58 10.22 -19.18
N ASN A 250 6.70 9.51 -18.52
CA ASN A 250 6.07 8.27 -18.98
C ASN A 250 4.76 8.55 -19.75
N ASP A 251 4.74 9.59 -20.59
CA ASP A 251 3.61 9.99 -21.43
C ASP A 251 3.60 9.31 -22.82
#